data_4304d59c883bc380794634c202f1dc4c
#
_entry.id   4304d59c883bc380794634c202f1dc4c
#
_cell.length_a   1.000
_cell.length_b   1.000
_cell.length_c   1.000
_cell.angle_alpha   90.00
_cell.angle_beta   90.00
_cell.angle_gamma   90.00
#
_symmetry.space_group_name_H-M   'P 1'
#
loop_
_entity.id
_entity.type
_entity.pdbx_description
1 polymer ?
#
loop_
_entity_poly.entity_id
_entity_poly.type
_entity_poly.pdbx_seq_one_letter_code
_entity_poly.pdbx_strand_id
1 'polypeptide(L)'
;VPRPDDEATVVLRRPAAGTTTPASRPSRRSALAWILALVLVLGGVGGAAWLWLGRAPPPAPAPVAEAPPPRLDPARLADPATILAHRASALTVFRLAENPRILVFDFPSLAEQGRMMNRLAALVEKEGLPRDRVLGDAELAAAIAERGETEETFYFGHNYRVTHIARFFALAARDGIALNEAERRLAAILAETGVAPAGPDGLPRPVAEAAVISLSAVENPHPPPGGRMAVDAGVRASILRHELSHGEFFTNPHFAAHVARWWRERLTEAERAAFRRFLAQGGYDPGEEEIMMNEAMAYLMHTPDPRFFNAAAIGVTEAALEDMRRRFRDGMPQTWLSRVWPRRQRSATSTIRTRAATRPARPSARRSRRAAR
;
A
#
# COMPACT_ATOMS: atom_id res chain seq x y z
N VAL A 1 13.28 -47.04 -20.76
CA VAL A 1 13.11 -47.55 -19.40
C VAL A 1 14.49 -47.80 -18.82
N PRO A 2 14.92 -47.07 -17.83
CA PRO A 2 15.26 -47.66 -16.53
C PRO A 2 14.62 -46.92 -15.37
N ARG A 3 14.41 -47.66 -14.29
CA ARG A 3 13.80 -47.30 -13.02
C ARG A 3 14.74 -46.53 -12.08
N PRO A 4 14.20 -45.79 -11.12
CA PRO A 4 14.95 -45.15 -10.06
C PRO A 4 14.99 -46.06 -8.82
N ASP A 5 16.05 -46.01 -8.05
CA ASP A 5 16.14 -46.35 -6.63
C ASP A 5 17.57 -46.07 -6.17
N ASP A 6 17.76 -45.11 -5.32
CA ASP A 6 18.87 -45.04 -4.36
C ASP A 6 18.49 -44.11 -3.21
N GLU A 7 17.91 -44.74 -2.16
CA GLU A 7 17.81 -44.19 -0.83
C GLU A 7 19.17 -44.18 -0.15
N ALA A 8 19.74 -43.01 0.11
CA ALA A 8 20.94 -42.86 0.92
C ALA A 8 20.58 -42.79 2.40
N THR A 9 20.67 -43.93 3.08
CA THR A 9 20.54 -44.03 4.54
C THR A 9 21.77 -43.43 5.21
N VAL A 10 21.61 -42.33 5.95
CA VAL A 10 22.65 -41.72 6.79
C VAL A 10 22.74 -42.50 8.11
N VAL A 11 23.80 -43.29 8.30
CA VAL A 11 24.13 -43.99 9.53
C VAL A 11 24.91 -43.05 10.46
N LEU A 12 24.30 -42.68 11.59
CA LEU A 12 24.97 -41.98 12.68
C LEU A 12 25.94 -42.92 13.41
N ARG A 13 27.24 -42.69 13.30
CA ARG A 13 28.28 -43.38 14.10
C ARG A 13 28.41 -42.71 15.47
N ARG A 14 28.24 -43.52 16.54
CA ARG A 14 28.58 -43.19 17.95
C ARG A 14 30.11 -43.06 18.07
N PRO A 15 30.63 -42.09 18.82
CA PRO A 15 32.05 -42.05 19.20
C PRO A 15 32.38 -43.04 20.29
N ALA A 16 33.54 -43.68 20.15
CA ALA A 16 34.08 -44.70 21.03
C ALA A 16 34.51 -44.11 22.40
N ALA A 17 34.35 -44.93 23.43
CA ALA A 17 34.72 -44.62 24.82
C ALA A 17 36.24 -44.43 24.96
N GLY A 18 36.64 -43.27 25.49
CA GLY A 18 37.99 -42.93 25.88
C GLY A 18 38.34 -43.56 27.22
N THR A 19 39.50 -44.20 27.29
CA THR A 19 40.13 -44.85 28.46
C THR A 19 40.43 -43.83 29.56
N THR A 20 39.96 -44.12 30.75
CA THR A 20 40.25 -43.35 31.98
C THR A 20 41.64 -43.68 32.52
N THR A 21 42.50 -42.68 32.59
CA THR A 21 43.77 -42.73 33.33
C THR A 21 43.53 -42.40 34.83
N PRO A 22 44.11 -43.10 35.82
CA PRO A 22 43.84 -42.85 37.22
C PRO A 22 44.51 -41.56 37.70
N ALA A 23 43.70 -40.69 38.37
CA ALA A 23 44.14 -39.46 38.96
C ALA A 23 45.07 -39.67 40.16
N SER A 24 46.24 -39.05 40.13
CA SER A 24 47.17 -38.96 41.27
C SER A 24 46.60 -38.09 42.37
N ARG A 25 46.69 -38.58 43.68
CA ARG A 25 46.25 -37.83 44.86
C ARG A 25 47.15 -36.60 45.08
N PRO A 26 46.54 -35.41 45.32
CA PRO A 26 47.30 -34.19 45.57
C PRO A 26 48.00 -34.23 46.96
N SER A 27 49.24 -33.71 46.99
CA SER A 27 50.03 -33.60 48.25
C SER A 27 49.40 -32.60 49.21
N ARG A 28 49.60 -32.78 50.55
CA ARG A 28 49.03 -31.91 51.60
C ARG A 28 49.37 -30.43 51.44
N ARG A 29 50.45 -30.08 50.73
CA ARG A 29 50.81 -28.66 50.48
C ARG A 29 49.92 -28.02 49.43
N SER A 30 49.39 -28.78 48.52
CA SER A 30 48.42 -28.28 47.45
C SER A 30 47.04 -28.04 48.07
N ALA A 31 46.61 -28.83 49.08
CA ALA A 31 45.31 -28.63 49.73
C ALA A 31 45.21 -27.29 50.48
N LEU A 32 46.30 -26.88 51.14
CA LEU A 32 46.31 -25.60 51.86
C LEU A 32 46.27 -24.38 50.97
N ALA A 33 46.93 -24.48 49.77
CA ALA A 33 46.88 -23.42 48.74
C ALA A 33 45.48 -23.27 48.15
N TRP A 34 44.77 -24.38 47.93
CA TRP A 34 43.38 -24.36 47.41
C TRP A 34 42.37 -23.81 48.43
N ILE A 35 42.58 -24.08 49.74
CA ILE A 35 41.74 -23.54 50.83
C ILE A 35 41.92 -22.03 50.95
N LEU A 36 43.15 -21.52 50.83
CA LEU A 36 43.44 -20.09 50.86
C LEU A 36 42.87 -19.36 49.61
N ALA A 37 42.97 -19.99 48.45
CA ALA A 37 42.37 -19.42 47.22
C ALA A 37 40.84 -19.40 47.31
N LEU A 38 40.20 -20.44 47.87
CA LEU A 38 38.75 -20.51 48.06
C LEU A 38 38.25 -19.43 49.05
N VAL A 39 38.98 -19.19 50.16
CA VAL A 39 38.61 -18.15 51.13
C VAL A 39 38.74 -16.75 50.55
N LEU A 40 39.76 -16.49 49.70
CA LEU A 40 39.88 -15.21 49.01
C LEU A 40 38.80 -14.99 47.96
N VAL A 41 38.40 -16.02 47.23
CA VAL A 41 37.30 -15.93 46.23
C VAL A 41 35.95 -15.76 46.92
N LEU A 42 35.68 -16.52 47.99
CA LEU A 42 34.42 -16.38 48.73
C LEU A 42 34.32 -15.05 49.51
N GLY A 43 35.44 -14.56 50.05
CA GLY A 43 35.51 -13.25 50.69
C GLY A 43 35.33 -12.09 49.69
N GLY A 44 35.93 -12.22 48.50
CA GLY A 44 35.79 -11.23 47.42
C GLY A 44 34.36 -11.18 46.84
N VAL A 45 33.75 -12.35 46.64
CA VAL A 45 32.37 -12.43 46.13
C VAL A 45 31.36 -11.98 47.16
N GLY A 46 31.56 -12.34 48.46
CA GLY A 46 30.70 -11.91 49.56
C GLY A 46 30.78 -10.39 49.79
N GLY A 47 31.97 -9.79 49.72
CA GLY A 47 32.17 -8.34 49.83
C GLY A 47 31.58 -7.56 48.67
N ALA A 48 31.73 -8.06 47.45
CA ALA A 48 31.14 -7.45 46.25
C ALA A 48 29.60 -7.56 46.26
N ALA A 49 29.05 -8.70 46.69
CA ALA A 49 27.60 -8.90 46.82
C ALA A 49 27.02 -7.97 47.91
N TRP A 50 27.73 -7.80 49.04
CA TRP A 50 27.28 -6.90 50.13
C TRP A 50 27.32 -5.42 49.71
N LEU A 51 28.33 -4.99 48.96
CA LEU A 51 28.42 -3.64 48.39
C LEU A 51 27.38 -3.39 47.26
N TRP A 52 26.93 -4.45 46.58
CA TRP A 52 25.93 -4.36 45.53
C TRP A 52 24.50 -4.39 46.10
N LEU A 53 24.24 -5.25 47.10
CA LEU A 53 22.95 -5.36 47.79
C LEU A 53 22.66 -4.19 48.72
N GLY A 54 23.69 -3.50 49.21
CA GLY A 54 23.57 -2.32 50.08
C GLY A 54 23.34 -1.02 49.30
N ARG A 55 23.41 -1.03 47.96
CA ARG A 55 23.04 0.13 47.16
C ARG A 55 21.54 0.11 46.94
N ALA A 56 20.85 1.12 47.48
CA ALA A 56 19.47 1.35 47.09
C ALA A 56 19.40 1.40 45.56
N PRO A 57 18.46 0.70 44.91
CA PRO A 57 18.29 0.80 43.47
C PRO A 57 18.14 2.30 43.09
N PRO A 58 18.75 2.74 41.96
CA PRO A 58 18.55 4.10 41.51
C PRO A 58 17.04 4.34 41.44
N PRO A 59 16.55 5.52 41.83
CA PRO A 59 15.14 5.84 41.71
C PRO A 59 14.73 5.52 40.27
N ALA A 60 13.62 4.78 40.11
CA ALA A 60 13.05 4.51 38.79
C ALA A 60 12.96 5.85 38.05
N PRO A 61 13.40 5.93 36.77
CA PRO A 61 13.24 7.15 36.03
C PRO A 61 11.77 7.56 36.14
N ALA A 62 11.55 8.81 36.58
CA ALA A 62 10.20 9.35 36.61
C ALA A 62 9.53 9.03 35.29
N PRO A 63 8.27 8.57 35.27
CA PRO A 63 7.58 8.33 34.03
C PRO A 63 7.72 9.60 33.19
N VAL A 64 8.44 9.49 32.07
CA VAL A 64 8.51 10.58 31.10
C VAL A 64 7.06 10.82 30.73
N ALA A 65 6.52 11.95 31.18
CA ALA A 65 5.17 12.35 30.78
C ALA A 65 5.16 12.28 29.25
N GLU A 66 4.41 11.33 28.72
CA GLU A 66 4.26 11.16 27.28
C GLU A 66 3.79 12.52 26.77
N ALA A 67 4.61 13.16 25.92
CA ALA A 67 4.25 14.44 25.36
C ALA A 67 2.86 14.29 24.73
N PRO A 68 1.91 15.18 25.00
CA PRO A 68 0.59 15.08 24.42
C PRO A 68 0.77 14.92 22.90
N PRO A 69 0.05 13.97 22.28
CA PRO A 69 0.19 13.72 20.85
C PRO A 69 0.05 15.06 20.12
N PRO A 70 0.89 15.35 19.12
CA PRO A 70 0.82 16.62 18.39
C PRO A 70 -0.62 16.81 17.94
N ARG A 71 -1.18 17.99 18.22
CA ARG A 71 -2.54 18.32 17.75
C ARG A 71 -2.54 18.18 16.25
N LEU A 72 -3.35 17.24 15.76
CA LEU A 72 -3.53 17.04 14.34
C LEU A 72 -4.19 18.28 13.75
N ASP A 73 -3.65 18.79 12.66
CA ASP A 73 -4.36 19.81 11.89
C ASP A 73 -5.72 19.21 11.46
N PRO A 74 -6.81 19.94 11.64
CA PRO A 74 -8.12 19.49 11.17
C PRO A 74 -8.06 19.24 9.65
N ALA A 75 -8.82 18.26 9.17
CA ALA A 75 -8.87 17.94 7.74
C ALA A 75 -9.22 19.19 6.91
N ARG A 76 -8.35 19.54 5.96
CA ARG A 76 -8.50 20.72 5.10
C ARG A 76 -9.43 20.40 3.94
N LEU A 77 -10.42 21.24 3.70
CA LEU A 77 -11.26 21.11 2.50
C LEU A 77 -10.43 21.43 1.25
N ALA A 78 -10.35 20.51 0.31
CA ALA A 78 -9.55 20.68 -0.91
C ALA A 78 -10.17 19.91 -2.09
N ASP A 79 -10.00 20.47 -3.28
CA ASP A 79 -10.31 19.79 -4.54
C ASP A 79 -9.15 18.86 -4.98
N PRO A 80 -9.35 17.94 -5.92
CA PRO A 80 -8.32 17.03 -6.38
C PRO A 80 -7.08 17.72 -6.97
N ALA A 81 -7.22 18.90 -7.59
CA ALA A 81 -6.10 19.62 -8.15
C ALA A 81 -5.19 20.18 -7.05
N THR A 82 -5.80 20.74 -6.00
CA THR A 82 -5.09 21.22 -4.79
C THR A 82 -4.36 20.07 -4.10
N ILE A 83 -5.03 18.91 -3.92
CA ILE A 83 -4.41 17.71 -3.32
C ILE A 83 -3.25 17.22 -4.18
N LEU A 84 -3.41 17.17 -5.49
CA LEU A 84 -2.35 16.74 -6.41
C LEU A 84 -1.12 17.67 -6.38
N ALA A 85 -1.35 18.97 -6.26
CA ALA A 85 -0.28 19.97 -6.19
C ALA A 85 0.45 19.98 -4.83
N HIS A 86 -0.18 19.48 -3.77
CA HIS A 86 0.41 19.43 -2.44
C HIS A 86 1.64 18.50 -2.42
N ARG A 87 2.63 18.86 -1.60
CA ARG A 87 3.83 18.06 -1.34
C ARG A 87 3.98 17.94 0.17
N ALA A 88 3.55 16.78 0.66
CA ALA A 88 3.56 16.50 2.09
C ALA A 88 4.99 16.45 2.64
N SER A 89 5.28 17.21 3.68
CA SER A 89 6.47 17.06 4.53
C SER A 89 6.15 16.35 5.85
N ALA A 90 4.86 16.20 6.14
CA ALA A 90 4.29 15.39 7.21
C ALA A 90 2.90 14.97 6.76
N LEU A 91 2.32 13.93 7.38
CA LEU A 91 0.96 13.51 7.08
C LEU A 91 0.00 14.70 7.08
N THR A 92 -0.61 14.95 5.95
CA THR A 92 -1.65 15.97 5.77
C THR A 92 -2.96 15.28 5.42
N VAL A 93 -4.02 15.65 6.13
CA VAL A 93 -5.36 15.10 5.89
C VAL A 93 -6.21 16.15 5.18
N PHE A 94 -6.76 15.77 4.05
CA PHE A 94 -7.74 16.56 3.32
C PHE A 94 -9.13 15.95 3.44
N ARG A 95 -10.14 16.81 3.41
CA ARG A 95 -11.52 16.43 3.16
C ARG A 95 -11.85 16.85 1.73
N LEU A 96 -12.28 15.90 0.91
CA LEU A 96 -12.54 16.17 -0.50
C LEU A 96 -13.72 17.15 -0.66
N ALA A 97 -13.51 18.23 -1.40
CA ALA A 97 -14.53 19.27 -1.59
C ALA A 97 -15.76 18.75 -2.36
N GLU A 98 -15.54 17.89 -3.36
CA GLU A 98 -16.58 17.29 -4.18
C GLU A 98 -17.42 16.25 -3.44
N ASN A 99 -16.82 15.60 -2.43
CA ASN A 99 -17.50 14.62 -1.59
C ASN A 99 -16.89 14.61 -0.17
N PRO A 100 -17.41 15.41 0.78
CA PRO A 100 -16.84 15.52 2.13
C PRO A 100 -16.83 14.25 2.97
N ARG A 101 -17.42 13.15 2.49
CA ARG A 101 -17.34 11.84 3.12
C ARG A 101 -16.04 11.09 2.77
N ILE A 102 -15.20 11.65 1.88
CA ILE A 102 -13.91 11.09 1.51
C ILE A 102 -12.81 11.89 2.19
N LEU A 103 -12.02 11.24 3.02
CA LEU A 103 -10.77 11.76 3.56
C LEU A 103 -9.61 11.29 2.70
N VAL A 104 -8.70 12.21 2.39
CA VAL A 104 -7.49 11.92 1.61
C VAL A 104 -6.28 12.14 2.49
N PHE A 105 -5.52 11.09 2.71
CA PHE A 105 -4.30 11.09 3.52
C PHE A 105 -3.10 11.23 2.58
N ASP A 106 -2.45 12.39 2.62
CA ASP A 106 -1.24 12.68 1.85
C ASP A 106 -0.01 12.48 2.74
N PHE A 107 0.73 11.40 2.49
CA PHE A 107 1.91 11.02 3.27
C PHE A 107 3.19 11.61 2.66
N PRO A 108 4.20 11.92 3.49
CA PRO A 108 5.50 12.38 2.98
C PRO A 108 6.29 11.27 2.28
N SER A 109 6.01 9.99 2.62
CA SER A 109 6.70 8.83 2.07
C SER A 109 5.84 7.58 2.05
N LEU A 110 6.21 6.61 1.21
CA LEU A 110 5.60 5.27 1.19
C LEU A 110 5.85 4.52 2.51
N ALA A 111 7.00 4.73 3.14
CA ALA A 111 7.32 4.12 4.44
C ALA A 111 6.36 4.58 5.55
N GLU A 112 6.05 5.88 5.62
CA GLU A 112 5.08 6.38 6.60
C GLU A 112 3.65 5.91 6.29
N GLN A 113 3.30 5.86 5.00
CA GLN A 113 2.03 5.31 4.54
C GLN A 113 1.91 3.83 4.93
N GLY A 114 2.93 3.02 4.65
CA GLY A 114 2.96 1.59 4.97
C GLY A 114 2.81 1.31 6.45
N ARG A 115 3.52 2.06 7.32
CA ARG A 115 3.38 1.92 8.78
C ARG A 115 1.96 2.12 9.29
N MET A 116 1.18 2.99 8.64
CA MET A 116 -0.22 3.22 9.04
C MET A 116 -1.18 2.22 8.40
N MET A 117 -0.94 1.78 7.17
CA MET A 117 -1.95 1.14 6.34
C MET A 117 -1.71 -0.35 6.05
N ASN A 118 -0.47 -0.86 6.11
CA ASN A 118 -0.16 -2.21 5.64
C ASN A 118 -0.86 -3.33 6.40
N ARG A 119 -1.06 -3.22 7.74
CA ARG A 119 -1.83 -4.22 8.48
C ARG A 119 -3.32 -4.19 8.11
N LEU A 120 -3.83 -3.02 7.82
CA LEU A 120 -5.20 -2.86 7.34
C LEU A 120 -5.34 -3.45 5.93
N ALA A 121 -4.36 -3.20 5.04
CA ALA A 121 -4.30 -3.82 3.70
C ALA A 121 -4.25 -5.35 3.79
N ALA A 122 -3.41 -5.88 4.68
CA ALA A 122 -3.34 -7.31 4.94
C ALA A 122 -4.68 -7.90 5.37
N LEU A 123 -5.44 -7.19 6.22
CA LEU A 123 -6.74 -7.62 6.71
C LEU A 123 -7.84 -7.55 5.64
N VAL A 124 -7.80 -6.53 4.74
CA VAL A 124 -8.94 -6.21 3.87
C VAL A 124 -8.81 -6.84 2.49
N GLU A 125 -7.63 -6.83 1.89
CA GLU A 125 -7.52 -7.06 0.43
C GLU A 125 -6.40 -7.99 -0.02
N LYS A 126 -5.35 -8.23 0.81
CA LYS A 126 -4.19 -9.03 0.36
C LYS A 126 -4.54 -10.51 0.32
N GLU A 127 -4.32 -11.16 -0.83
CA GLU A 127 -4.58 -12.59 -1.03
C GLU A 127 -3.81 -13.47 -0.03
N GLY A 128 -4.47 -14.52 0.44
CA GLY A 128 -3.86 -15.54 1.32
C GLY A 128 -3.59 -15.07 2.75
N LEU A 129 -4.01 -13.87 3.14
CA LEU A 129 -3.89 -13.37 4.51
C LEU A 129 -5.21 -13.46 5.28
N PRO A 130 -5.17 -13.58 6.62
CA PRO A 130 -6.37 -13.75 7.44
C PRO A 130 -7.31 -12.54 7.34
N ARG A 131 -8.63 -12.82 7.23
CA ARG A 131 -9.69 -11.80 7.23
C ARG A 131 -10.37 -11.63 8.58
N ASP A 132 -10.12 -12.51 9.51
CA ASP A 132 -10.82 -12.63 10.80
C ASP A 132 -9.97 -12.16 12.00
N ARG A 133 -8.70 -11.83 11.78
CA ARG A 133 -7.76 -11.31 12.78
C ARG A 133 -6.77 -10.32 12.18
N VAL A 134 -6.19 -9.49 13.04
CA VAL A 134 -5.09 -8.57 12.68
C VAL A 134 -3.75 -9.29 12.85
N LEU A 135 -2.84 -9.15 11.90
CA LEU A 135 -1.49 -9.70 12.00
C LEU A 135 -0.67 -8.94 13.05
N GLY A 136 0.18 -9.65 13.79
CA GLY A 136 1.24 -9.04 14.57
C GLY A 136 2.36 -8.46 13.67
N ASP A 137 3.25 -7.61 14.23
CA ASP A 137 4.31 -6.96 13.46
C ASP A 137 5.24 -7.98 12.76
N ALA A 138 5.64 -9.04 13.47
CA ALA A 138 6.49 -10.09 12.93
C ALA A 138 5.79 -10.90 11.83
N GLU A 139 4.49 -11.18 11.97
CA GLU A 139 3.70 -11.88 10.97
C GLU A 139 3.53 -11.04 9.69
N LEU A 140 3.27 -9.74 9.85
CA LEU A 140 3.19 -8.82 8.71
C LEU A 140 4.51 -8.73 7.98
N ALA A 141 5.62 -8.56 8.71
CA ALA A 141 6.96 -8.49 8.12
C ALA A 141 7.30 -9.79 7.34
N ALA A 142 6.98 -10.95 7.90
CA ALA A 142 7.15 -12.24 7.23
C ALA A 142 6.29 -12.32 5.96
N ALA A 143 5.01 -11.96 6.04
CA ALA A 143 4.09 -11.98 4.91
C ALA A 143 4.51 -11.05 3.76
N ILE A 144 5.09 -9.90 4.08
CA ILE A 144 5.66 -8.96 3.09
C ILE A 144 6.90 -9.58 2.44
N ALA A 145 7.83 -10.12 3.26
CA ALA A 145 9.08 -10.70 2.78
C ALA A 145 8.86 -11.94 1.89
N GLU A 146 7.90 -12.81 2.23
CA GLU A 146 7.53 -13.99 1.42
C GLU A 146 7.10 -13.62 0.00
N ARG A 147 6.56 -12.40 -0.20
CA ARG A 147 6.16 -11.88 -1.50
C ARG A 147 7.28 -11.17 -2.25
N GLY A 148 8.48 -11.09 -1.64
CA GLY A 148 9.59 -10.30 -2.18
C GLY A 148 9.31 -8.79 -2.20
N GLU A 149 8.41 -8.34 -1.34
CA GLU A 149 8.02 -6.95 -1.17
C GLU A 149 8.74 -6.32 0.02
N THR A 150 8.60 -5.01 0.17
CA THR A 150 9.02 -4.23 1.34
C THR A 150 7.80 -3.51 1.92
N GLU A 151 7.93 -2.93 3.09
CA GLU A 151 6.89 -2.09 3.67
C GLU A 151 6.41 -0.98 2.70
N GLU A 152 7.34 -0.42 1.91
CA GLU A 152 7.11 0.66 0.96
C GLU A 152 6.49 0.19 -0.37
N THR A 153 6.67 -1.09 -0.72
CA THR A 153 6.22 -1.63 -2.00
C THR A 153 4.99 -2.51 -1.88
N PHE A 154 4.47 -2.70 -0.66
CA PHE A 154 3.31 -3.53 -0.39
C PHE A 154 2.06 -2.97 -1.09
N TYR A 155 1.87 -1.63 -1.04
CA TYR A 155 0.90 -0.88 -1.84
C TYR A 155 1.36 0.56 -2.07
N PHE A 156 1.01 1.15 -3.22
CA PHE A 156 1.31 2.56 -3.55
C PHE A 156 0.21 3.53 -3.13
N GLY A 157 -1.01 3.05 -2.98
CA GLY A 157 -2.18 3.78 -2.52
C GLY A 157 -3.06 2.84 -1.72
N HIS A 158 -4.01 3.39 -0.98
CA HIS A 158 -4.95 2.60 -0.20
C HIS A 158 -6.34 3.24 -0.25
N ASN A 159 -7.35 2.40 -0.14
CA ASN A 159 -8.74 2.83 -0.11
C ASN A 159 -9.54 1.94 0.85
N TYR A 160 -10.16 2.54 1.84
CA TYR A 160 -10.95 1.80 2.82
C TYR A 160 -12.25 2.51 3.18
N ARG A 161 -13.31 1.73 3.32
CA ARG A 161 -14.48 2.19 4.07
C ARG A 161 -14.08 2.45 5.51
N VAL A 162 -14.64 3.48 6.13
CA VAL A 162 -14.38 3.72 7.56
C VAL A 162 -14.85 2.54 8.42
N THR A 163 -15.82 1.76 7.96
CA THR A 163 -16.26 0.50 8.59
C THR A 163 -15.19 -0.59 8.58
N HIS A 164 -14.35 -0.68 7.51
CA HIS A 164 -13.20 -1.59 7.48
C HIS A 164 -12.17 -1.20 8.53
N ILE A 165 -11.91 0.10 8.67
CA ILE A 165 -10.96 0.62 9.65
C ILE A 165 -11.49 0.39 11.08
N ALA A 166 -12.78 0.63 11.34
CA ALA A 166 -13.38 0.33 12.63
C ALA A 166 -13.29 -1.16 12.98
N ARG A 167 -13.52 -2.05 12.01
CA ARG A 167 -13.35 -3.49 12.17
C ARG A 167 -11.91 -3.87 12.51
N PHE A 168 -10.93 -3.24 11.85
CA PHE A 168 -9.51 -3.44 12.16
C PHE A 168 -9.22 -3.16 13.64
N PHE A 169 -9.65 -2.01 14.16
CA PHE A 169 -9.46 -1.66 15.58
C PHE A 169 -10.19 -2.61 16.53
N ALA A 170 -11.41 -3.00 16.18
CA ALA A 170 -12.16 -3.95 16.99
C ALA A 170 -11.50 -5.33 17.08
N LEU A 171 -10.97 -5.84 15.96
CA LEU A 171 -10.23 -7.10 15.91
C LEU A 171 -8.91 -7.01 16.64
N ALA A 172 -8.16 -5.92 16.49
CA ALA A 172 -6.92 -5.71 17.23
C ALA A 172 -7.15 -5.68 18.75
N ALA A 173 -8.21 -4.99 19.19
CA ALA A 173 -8.58 -4.95 20.61
C ALA A 173 -9.04 -6.32 21.13
N ARG A 174 -9.87 -7.05 20.36
CA ARG A 174 -10.33 -8.41 20.71
C ARG A 174 -9.16 -9.36 20.94
N ASP A 175 -8.16 -9.31 20.06
CA ASP A 175 -7.04 -10.26 20.03
C ASP A 175 -5.82 -9.76 20.83
N GLY A 176 -5.90 -8.59 21.48
CA GLY A 176 -4.81 -8.00 22.25
C GLY A 176 -3.59 -7.61 21.39
N ILE A 177 -3.80 -7.33 20.11
CA ILE A 177 -2.73 -6.90 19.19
C ILE A 177 -2.38 -5.44 19.47
N ALA A 178 -1.11 -5.21 19.84
CA ALA A 178 -0.61 -3.87 20.05
C ALA A 178 -0.63 -3.04 18.77
N LEU A 179 -1.22 -1.85 18.83
CA LEU A 179 -1.22 -0.88 17.73
C LEU A 179 0.11 -0.11 17.73
N ASN A 180 0.66 0.14 16.54
CA ASN A 180 1.78 1.05 16.41
C ASN A 180 1.32 2.53 16.55
N GLU A 181 2.27 3.46 16.60
CA GLU A 181 1.97 4.90 16.74
C GLU A 181 1.13 5.45 15.57
N ALA A 182 1.47 5.04 14.33
CA ALA A 182 0.76 5.51 13.15
C ALA A 182 -0.71 5.02 13.14
N GLU A 183 -0.98 3.80 13.58
CA GLU A 183 -2.34 3.27 13.70
C GLU A 183 -3.14 3.95 14.82
N ARG A 184 -2.52 4.25 15.96
CA ARG A 184 -3.17 5.07 17.00
C ARG A 184 -3.51 6.46 16.48
N ARG A 185 -2.62 7.06 15.67
CA ARG A 185 -2.87 8.33 15.00
C ARG A 185 -4.03 8.24 14.00
N LEU A 186 -4.17 7.13 13.26
CA LEU A 186 -5.33 6.91 12.39
C LEU A 186 -6.64 6.98 13.19
N ALA A 187 -6.73 6.27 14.34
CA ALA A 187 -7.91 6.34 15.19
C ALA A 187 -8.21 7.77 15.66
N ALA A 188 -7.18 8.52 16.07
CA ALA A 188 -7.32 9.92 16.49
C ALA A 188 -7.84 10.81 15.34
N ILE A 189 -7.32 10.67 14.13
CA ILE A 189 -7.78 11.41 12.95
C ILE A 189 -9.26 11.13 12.64
N LEU A 190 -9.68 9.85 12.71
CA LEU A 190 -11.07 9.49 12.48
C LEU A 190 -12.02 10.12 13.51
N ALA A 191 -11.58 10.21 14.76
CA ALA A 191 -12.35 10.87 15.83
C ALA A 191 -12.41 12.40 15.63
N GLU A 192 -11.28 13.04 15.38
CA GLU A 192 -11.19 14.50 15.20
C GLU A 192 -11.94 14.99 13.96
N THR A 193 -11.91 14.23 12.88
CA THR A 193 -12.67 14.55 11.66
C THR A 193 -14.16 14.24 11.79
N GLY A 194 -14.57 13.57 12.86
CA GLY A 194 -15.96 13.23 13.15
C GLY A 194 -16.53 12.10 12.27
N VAL A 195 -15.70 11.44 11.44
CA VAL A 195 -16.20 10.32 10.60
C VAL A 195 -16.37 9.03 11.39
N ALA A 196 -15.57 8.84 12.45
CA ALA A 196 -15.73 7.76 13.41
C ALA A 196 -15.26 8.19 14.82
N PRO A 197 -16.09 8.88 15.60
CA PRO A 197 -15.81 9.20 16.99
C PRO A 197 -15.50 7.94 17.80
N ALA A 198 -14.72 8.09 18.87
CA ALA A 198 -14.48 7.02 19.82
C ALA A 198 -15.76 6.68 20.59
N GLY A 199 -16.11 5.39 20.64
CA GLY A 199 -17.17 4.87 21.47
C GLY A 199 -16.77 4.81 22.96
N PRO A 200 -17.65 4.30 23.85
CA PRO A 200 -17.36 4.16 25.26
C PRO A 200 -16.18 3.23 25.57
N ASP A 201 -15.85 2.33 24.66
CA ASP A 201 -14.72 1.40 24.71
C ASP A 201 -13.44 1.99 24.08
N GLY A 202 -13.47 3.26 23.66
CA GLY A 202 -12.36 3.94 23.00
C GLY A 202 -12.17 3.56 21.52
N LEU A 203 -12.99 2.66 20.95
CA LEU A 203 -12.87 2.20 19.58
C LEU A 203 -13.61 3.12 18.60
N PRO A 204 -13.10 3.31 17.37
CA PRO A 204 -13.78 4.11 16.34
C PRO A 204 -15.19 3.58 16.01
N ARG A 205 -16.18 4.46 16.01
CA ARG A 205 -17.58 4.16 15.66
C ARG A 205 -18.00 4.99 14.45
N PRO A 206 -18.07 4.41 13.25
CA PRO A 206 -18.53 5.12 12.07
C PRO A 206 -19.93 5.70 12.26
N VAL A 207 -20.11 7.00 11.95
CA VAL A 207 -21.42 7.67 12.06
C VAL A 207 -22.21 7.62 10.75
N ALA A 208 -21.52 7.42 9.63
CA ALA A 208 -22.09 7.29 8.29
C ALA A 208 -21.09 6.58 7.36
N GLU A 209 -21.53 6.23 6.15
CA GLU A 209 -20.63 5.75 5.09
C GLU A 209 -19.63 6.85 4.72
N ALA A 210 -18.38 6.56 4.94
CA ALA A 210 -17.25 7.41 4.61
C ALA A 210 -16.07 6.56 4.15
N ALA A 211 -15.13 7.19 3.45
CA ALA A 211 -13.94 6.54 2.93
C ALA A 211 -12.68 7.27 3.36
N VAL A 212 -11.62 6.52 3.57
CA VAL A 212 -10.24 6.99 3.67
C VAL A 212 -9.48 6.47 2.46
N ILE A 213 -8.85 7.37 1.73
CA ILE A 213 -7.90 7.01 0.68
C ILE A 213 -6.53 7.60 1.03
N SER A 214 -5.46 7.01 0.49
CA SER A 214 -4.11 7.50 0.74
C SER A 214 -3.27 7.57 -0.52
N LEU A 215 -2.30 8.47 -0.50
CA LEU A 215 -1.24 8.59 -1.47
C LEU A 215 0.01 9.14 -0.78
N SER A 216 1.17 8.98 -1.43
CA SER A 216 2.43 9.54 -0.93
C SER A 216 2.91 10.72 -1.78
N ALA A 217 3.79 11.53 -1.22
CA ALA A 217 4.55 12.54 -1.96
C ALA A 217 5.37 11.89 -3.08
N VAL A 218 5.80 12.71 -4.05
CA VAL A 218 6.70 12.25 -5.11
C VAL A 218 8.03 11.86 -4.47
N GLU A 219 8.35 10.57 -4.54
CA GLU A 219 9.65 10.04 -4.14
C GLU A 219 10.55 9.86 -5.37
N ASN A 220 11.86 9.77 -5.13
CA ASN A 220 12.94 9.77 -6.11
C ASN A 220 12.51 9.27 -7.51
N PRO A 221 12.66 10.08 -8.57
CA PRO A 221 12.28 9.70 -9.93
C PRO A 221 13.14 8.56 -10.54
N HIS A 222 14.23 8.16 -9.86
CA HIS A 222 15.13 7.12 -10.32
C HIS A 222 15.16 5.96 -9.32
N PRO A 223 14.29 4.93 -9.47
CA PRO A 223 14.38 3.73 -8.64
C PRO A 223 15.73 3.04 -8.87
N PRO A 224 16.30 2.40 -7.84
CA PRO A 224 17.49 1.58 -8.02
C PRO A 224 17.24 0.49 -9.07
N PRO A 225 18.28 0.01 -9.79
CA PRO A 225 18.14 -1.08 -10.75
C PRO A 225 17.45 -2.29 -10.11
N GLY A 226 16.37 -2.78 -10.71
CA GLY A 226 15.55 -3.88 -10.17
C GLY A 226 14.51 -3.47 -9.14
N GLY A 227 14.45 -2.17 -8.76
CA GLY A 227 13.42 -1.64 -7.86
C GLY A 227 12.07 -1.48 -8.57
N ARG A 228 10.98 -1.56 -7.79
CA ARG A 228 9.65 -1.18 -8.27
C ARG A 228 9.62 0.31 -8.62
N MET A 229 8.68 0.68 -9.48
CA MET A 229 8.50 2.03 -10.00
C MET A 229 8.43 3.09 -8.88
N ALA A 230 9.30 4.10 -8.97
CA ALA A 230 9.22 5.25 -8.07
C ALA A 230 7.95 6.06 -8.32
N VAL A 231 7.44 6.72 -7.27
CA VAL A 231 6.32 7.65 -7.39
C VAL A 231 6.81 8.95 -8.01
N ASP A 232 6.67 9.07 -9.33
CA ASP A 232 6.81 10.35 -10.03
C ASP A 232 5.48 11.13 -10.04
N ALA A 233 5.48 12.34 -10.58
CA ALA A 233 4.26 13.17 -10.65
C ALA A 233 3.13 12.52 -11.45
N GLY A 234 3.43 11.75 -12.49
CA GLY A 234 2.45 11.02 -13.30
C GLY A 234 1.86 9.84 -12.54
N VAL A 235 2.71 9.08 -11.85
CA VAL A 235 2.31 7.99 -10.96
C VAL A 235 1.39 8.52 -9.86
N ARG A 236 1.80 9.59 -9.16
CA ARG A 236 0.99 10.22 -8.11
C ARG A 236 -0.38 10.67 -8.62
N ALA A 237 -0.43 11.29 -9.81
CA ALA A 237 -1.69 11.71 -10.42
C ALA A 237 -2.59 10.50 -10.76
N SER A 238 -2.00 9.42 -11.24
CA SER A 238 -2.71 8.18 -11.54
C SER A 238 -3.24 7.51 -10.27
N ILE A 239 -2.42 7.43 -9.21
CA ILE A 239 -2.83 6.91 -7.90
C ILE A 239 -4.00 7.74 -7.35
N LEU A 240 -3.86 9.06 -7.25
CA LEU A 240 -4.93 9.90 -6.71
C LEU A 240 -6.26 9.68 -7.44
N ARG A 241 -6.23 9.62 -8.77
CA ARG A 241 -7.45 9.40 -9.56
C ARG A 241 -8.04 8.01 -9.35
N HIS A 242 -7.18 7.00 -9.24
CA HIS A 242 -7.55 5.62 -8.95
C HIS A 242 -8.23 5.53 -7.57
N GLU A 243 -7.56 6.00 -6.52
CA GLU A 243 -8.06 5.93 -5.14
C GLU A 243 -9.33 6.74 -4.93
N LEU A 244 -9.45 7.91 -5.56
CA LEU A 244 -10.67 8.71 -5.49
C LEU A 244 -11.88 8.00 -6.10
N SER A 245 -11.67 7.14 -7.10
CA SER A 245 -12.77 6.34 -7.67
C SER A 245 -13.31 5.30 -6.70
N HIS A 246 -12.45 4.71 -5.87
CA HIS A 246 -12.88 3.86 -4.77
C HIS A 246 -13.64 4.64 -3.71
N GLY A 247 -13.18 5.85 -3.37
CA GLY A 247 -13.91 6.74 -2.48
C GLY A 247 -15.33 7.02 -2.95
N GLU A 248 -15.52 7.26 -4.25
CA GLU A 248 -16.85 7.41 -4.84
C GLU A 248 -17.65 6.10 -4.79
N PHE A 249 -17.04 4.98 -5.11
CA PHE A 249 -17.69 3.67 -5.02
C PHE A 249 -18.20 3.38 -3.60
N PHE A 250 -17.41 3.71 -2.57
CA PHE A 250 -17.79 3.47 -1.18
C PHE A 250 -18.88 4.41 -0.67
N THR A 251 -18.94 5.62 -1.18
CA THR A 251 -19.80 6.68 -0.63
C THR A 251 -21.02 7.03 -1.51
N ASN A 252 -21.09 6.48 -2.73
CA ASN A 252 -22.22 6.70 -3.65
C ASN A 252 -22.87 5.36 -4.03
N PRO A 253 -23.99 4.98 -3.41
CA PRO A 253 -24.65 3.71 -3.67
C PRO A 253 -25.16 3.57 -5.12
N HIS A 254 -25.49 4.66 -5.80
CA HIS A 254 -25.90 4.61 -7.20
C HIS A 254 -24.72 4.27 -8.13
N PHE A 255 -23.54 4.82 -7.82
CA PHE A 255 -22.32 4.48 -8.55
C PHE A 255 -21.88 3.05 -8.26
N ALA A 256 -21.91 2.61 -7.00
CA ALA A 256 -21.61 1.23 -6.61
C ALA A 256 -22.55 0.22 -7.32
N ALA A 257 -23.86 0.51 -7.34
CA ALA A 257 -24.83 -0.33 -8.05
C ALA A 257 -24.57 -0.38 -9.56
N HIS A 258 -24.14 0.73 -10.17
CA HIS A 258 -23.75 0.76 -11.57
C HIS A 258 -22.52 -0.12 -11.85
N VAL A 259 -21.48 -0.01 -11.02
CA VAL A 259 -20.26 -0.85 -11.10
C VAL A 259 -20.61 -2.33 -10.99
N ALA A 260 -21.43 -2.69 -10.00
CA ALA A 260 -21.88 -4.07 -9.79
C ALA A 260 -22.65 -4.62 -10.99
N ARG A 261 -23.55 -3.82 -11.56
CA ARG A 261 -24.32 -4.19 -12.76
C ARG A 261 -23.40 -4.34 -13.98
N TRP A 262 -22.48 -3.39 -14.18
CA TRP A 262 -21.49 -3.49 -15.26
C TRP A 262 -20.67 -4.77 -15.14
N TRP A 263 -20.13 -5.06 -13.96
CA TRP A 263 -19.32 -6.24 -13.71
C TRP A 263 -20.08 -7.53 -13.99
N ARG A 264 -21.31 -7.65 -13.51
CA ARG A 264 -22.10 -8.89 -13.60
C ARG A 264 -22.78 -9.09 -14.95
N GLU A 265 -23.28 -8.01 -15.55
CA GLU A 265 -24.19 -8.09 -16.69
C GLU A 265 -23.57 -7.58 -18.01
N ARG A 266 -22.55 -6.71 -17.93
CA ARG A 266 -21.96 -6.07 -19.12
C ARG A 266 -20.58 -6.62 -19.48
N LEU A 267 -19.90 -7.33 -18.57
CA LEU A 267 -18.69 -8.10 -18.87
C LEU A 267 -19.04 -9.56 -19.13
N THR A 268 -18.36 -10.14 -20.11
CA THR A 268 -18.35 -11.59 -20.32
C THR A 268 -17.57 -12.30 -19.22
N GLU A 269 -17.78 -13.61 -19.04
CA GLU A 269 -16.97 -14.37 -18.08
C GLU A 269 -15.48 -14.35 -18.42
N ALA A 270 -15.11 -14.40 -19.69
CA ALA A 270 -13.72 -14.32 -20.13
C ALA A 270 -13.07 -12.98 -19.75
N GLU A 271 -13.82 -11.86 -19.84
CA GLU A 271 -13.34 -10.54 -19.43
C GLU A 271 -13.18 -10.44 -17.91
N ARG A 272 -14.16 -10.93 -17.13
CA ARG A 272 -14.03 -11.01 -15.67
C ARG A 272 -12.84 -11.87 -15.24
N ALA A 273 -12.68 -13.03 -15.87
CA ALA A 273 -11.53 -13.89 -15.62
C ALA A 273 -10.18 -13.23 -15.98
N ALA A 274 -10.14 -12.39 -17.03
CA ALA A 274 -8.96 -11.62 -17.37
C ALA A 274 -8.62 -10.57 -16.29
N PHE A 275 -9.62 -9.84 -15.78
CA PHE A 275 -9.41 -8.93 -14.65
C PHE A 275 -8.98 -9.66 -13.39
N ARG A 276 -9.63 -10.78 -13.02
CA ARG A 276 -9.23 -11.56 -11.84
C ARG A 276 -7.76 -12.02 -11.92
N ARG A 277 -7.31 -12.51 -13.08
CA ARG A 277 -5.89 -12.89 -13.25
C ARG A 277 -4.94 -11.72 -13.10
N PHE A 278 -5.28 -10.58 -13.69
CA PHE A 278 -4.49 -9.36 -13.58
C PHE A 278 -4.39 -8.87 -12.12
N LEU A 279 -5.52 -8.81 -11.44
CA LEU A 279 -5.61 -8.34 -10.05
C LEU A 279 -4.91 -9.30 -9.07
N ALA A 280 -5.06 -10.62 -9.27
CA ALA A 280 -4.33 -11.62 -8.48
C ALA A 280 -2.80 -11.47 -8.60
N GLN A 281 -2.28 -11.12 -9.79
CA GLN A 281 -0.85 -10.79 -9.95
C GLN A 281 -0.43 -9.55 -9.15
N GLY A 282 -1.36 -8.63 -8.88
CA GLY A 282 -1.19 -7.49 -7.97
C GLY A 282 -1.35 -7.84 -6.49
N GLY A 283 -1.70 -9.09 -6.17
CA GLY A 283 -1.87 -9.59 -4.80
C GLY A 283 -3.27 -9.37 -4.21
N TYR A 284 -4.26 -9.01 -5.03
CA TYR A 284 -5.67 -8.94 -4.61
C TYR A 284 -6.29 -10.33 -4.58
N ASP A 285 -7.17 -10.58 -3.59
CA ASP A 285 -7.85 -11.85 -3.45
C ASP A 285 -8.93 -12.04 -4.53
N PRO A 286 -8.75 -12.98 -5.50
CA PRO A 286 -9.72 -13.16 -6.58
C PRO A 286 -11.06 -13.76 -6.12
N GLY A 287 -11.15 -14.28 -4.89
CA GLY A 287 -12.36 -14.77 -4.26
C GLY A 287 -13.27 -13.66 -3.72
N GLU A 288 -12.74 -12.46 -3.51
CA GLU A 288 -13.47 -11.32 -2.98
C GLU A 288 -14.11 -10.49 -4.10
N GLU A 289 -15.37 -10.81 -4.41
CA GLU A 289 -16.10 -10.26 -5.56
C GLU A 289 -16.21 -8.72 -5.53
N GLU A 290 -16.41 -8.12 -4.34
CA GLU A 290 -16.45 -6.66 -4.22
C GLU A 290 -15.11 -6.01 -4.56
N ILE A 291 -14.00 -6.60 -4.12
CA ILE A 291 -12.67 -6.15 -4.47
C ILE A 291 -12.47 -6.25 -5.98
N MET A 292 -12.79 -7.40 -6.58
CA MET A 292 -12.60 -7.61 -8.02
C MET A 292 -13.34 -6.58 -8.88
N MET A 293 -14.61 -6.31 -8.60
CA MET A 293 -15.38 -5.35 -9.40
C MET A 293 -14.96 -3.90 -9.15
N ASN A 294 -14.60 -3.54 -7.92
CA ASN A 294 -14.17 -2.22 -7.54
C ASN A 294 -12.81 -1.89 -8.17
N GLU A 295 -11.84 -2.80 -8.06
CA GLU A 295 -10.53 -2.65 -8.68
C GLU A 295 -10.60 -2.65 -10.22
N ALA A 296 -11.37 -3.57 -10.82
CA ALA A 296 -11.55 -3.58 -12.27
C ALA A 296 -12.11 -2.26 -12.81
N MET A 297 -13.07 -1.65 -12.11
CA MET A 297 -13.60 -0.31 -12.43
C MET A 297 -12.50 0.75 -12.33
N ALA A 298 -11.73 0.78 -11.24
CA ALA A 298 -10.71 1.78 -11.01
C ALA A 298 -9.56 1.67 -12.04
N TYR A 299 -9.07 0.47 -12.32
CA TYR A 299 -8.07 0.26 -13.37
C TYR A 299 -8.59 0.63 -14.75
N LEU A 300 -9.79 0.16 -15.12
CA LEU A 300 -10.35 0.41 -16.45
C LEU A 300 -10.60 1.90 -16.73
N MET A 301 -11.19 2.62 -15.75
CA MET A 301 -11.74 3.94 -15.97
C MET A 301 -10.91 5.08 -15.37
N HIS A 302 -10.14 4.80 -14.33
CA HIS A 302 -9.51 5.83 -13.50
C HIS A 302 -7.99 5.68 -13.34
N THR A 303 -7.37 4.71 -14.03
CA THR A 303 -5.91 4.51 -14.07
C THR A 303 -5.38 4.86 -15.46
N PRO A 304 -5.10 6.14 -15.75
CA PRO A 304 -4.72 6.57 -17.09
C PRO A 304 -3.27 6.25 -17.45
N ASP A 305 -2.41 5.94 -16.49
CA ASP A 305 -1.00 5.66 -16.72
C ASP A 305 -0.82 4.22 -17.26
N PRO A 306 -0.33 4.06 -18.50
CA PRO A 306 -0.19 2.75 -19.11
C PRO A 306 0.85 1.85 -18.42
N ARG A 307 1.69 2.39 -17.54
CA ARG A 307 2.61 1.60 -16.70
C ARG A 307 1.87 0.72 -15.70
N PHE A 308 0.68 1.15 -15.25
CA PHE A 308 -0.15 0.38 -14.31
C PHE A 308 -1.17 -0.50 -15.02
N PHE A 309 -1.80 0.03 -16.08
CA PHE A 309 -2.88 -0.68 -16.75
C PHE A 309 -2.96 -0.33 -18.23
N ASN A 310 -3.03 -1.36 -19.06
CA ASN A 310 -3.20 -1.27 -20.51
C ASN A 310 -3.86 -2.55 -21.04
N ALA A 311 -4.20 -2.60 -22.32
CA ALA A 311 -4.87 -3.76 -22.93
C ALA A 311 -4.05 -5.05 -22.82
N ALA A 312 -2.72 -4.97 -22.95
CA ALA A 312 -1.84 -6.13 -22.84
C ALA A 312 -1.84 -6.72 -21.42
N ALA A 313 -2.00 -5.88 -20.37
CA ALA A 313 -2.03 -6.33 -18.98
C ALA A 313 -3.15 -7.33 -18.69
N ILE A 314 -4.28 -7.23 -19.37
CA ILE A 314 -5.40 -8.18 -19.26
C ILE A 314 -5.51 -9.10 -20.49
N GLY A 315 -4.54 -9.06 -21.40
CA GLY A 315 -4.48 -9.95 -22.56
C GLY A 315 -5.56 -9.69 -23.63
N VAL A 316 -5.96 -8.43 -23.83
CA VAL A 316 -6.96 -8.04 -24.83
C VAL A 316 -6.40 -7.06 -25.84
N THR A 317 -7.16 -6.78 -26.90
CA THR A 317 -6.82 -5.71 -27.84
C THR A 317 -7.25 -4.33 -27.32
N GLU A 318 -6.63 -3.24 -27.80
CA GLU A 318 -7.05 -1.87 -27.47
C GLU A 318 -8.52 -1.61 -27.84
N ALA A 319 -9.00 -2.20 -28.94
CA ALA A 319 -10.39 -2.11 -29.35
C ALA A 319 -11.35 -2.77 -28.35
N ALA A 320 -10.98 -3.94 -27.83
CA ALA A 320 -11.76 -4.64 -26.80
C ALA A 320 -11.74 -3.86 -25.48
N LEU A 321 -10.58 -3.32 -25.08
CA LEU A 321 -10.47 -2.48 -23.88
C LEU A 321 -11.37 -1.23 -23.98
N GLU A 322 -11.37 -0.54 -25.13
CA GLU A 322 -12.24 0.64 -25.34
C GLU A 322 -13.72 0.26 -25.43
N ASP A 323 -14.05 -0.93 -25.90
CA ASP A 323 -15.40 -1.48 -25.86
C ASP A 323 -15.89 -1.69 -24.41
N MET A 324 -15.07 -2.28 -23.53
CA MET A 324 -15.38 -2.41 -22.11
C MET A 324 -15.60 -1.05 -21.45
N ARG A 325 -14.76 -0.04 -21.76
CA ARG A 325 -14.91 1.35 -21.31
C ARG A 325 -16.21 1.97 -21.81
N ARG A 326 -16.60 1.70 -23.06
CA ARG A 326 -17.87 2.18 -23.62
C ARG A 326 -19.06 1.57 -22.88
N ARG A 327 -19.06 0.25 -22.68
CA ARG A 327 -20.11 -0.48 -21.95
C ARG A 327 -20.20 -0.03 -20.48
N PHE A 328 -19.08 0.32 -19.85
CA PHE A 328 -19.08 0.92 -18.52
C PHE A 328 -19.78 2.29 -18.52
N ARG A 329 -19.45 3.16 -19.50
CA ARG A 329 -20.03 4.50 -19.59
C ARG A 329 -21.53 4.51 -19.91
N ASP A 330 -22.03 3.45 -20.52
CA ASP A 330 -23.44 3.31 -20.83
C ASP A 330 -24.28 3.17 -19.55
N GLY A 331 -25.14 4.17 -19.30
CA GLY A 331 -25.96 4.25 -18.11
C GLY A 331 -25.22 4.62 -16.82
N MET A 332 -23.97 5.07 -16.90
CA MET A 332 -23.23 5.55 -15.73
C MET A 332 -23.90 6.78 -15.12
N PRO A 333 -24.18 6.80 -13.80
CA PRO A 333 -24.75 7.96 -13.15
C PRO A 333 -23.80 9.15 -13.22
N GLN A 334 -24.35 10.36 -13.21
CA GLN A 334 -23.55 11.58 -13.12
C GLN A 334 -22.87 11.63 -11.76
N THR A 335 -21.53 11.66 -11.75
CA THR A 335 -20.72 11.77 -10.56
C THR A 335 -19.80 12.98 -10.65
N TRP A 336 -19.24 13.42 -9.53
CA TRP A 336 -18.21 14.46 -9.53
C TRP A 336 -16.95 14.02 -10.27
N LEU A 337 -16.62 12.70 -10.29
CA LEU A 337 -15.49 12.15 -11.04
C LEU A 337 -15.51 12.55 -12.52
N SER A 338 -16.68 12.51 -13.14
CA SER A 338 -16.83 12.89 -14.56
C SER A 338 -16.66 14.40 -14.81
N ARG A 339 -16.86 15.22 -13.79
CA ARG A 339 -16.63 16.69 -13.86
C ARG A 339 -15.17 17.03 -13.65
N VAL A 340 -14.50 16.42 -12.69
CA VAL A 340 -13.09 16.67 -12.37
C VAL A 340 -12.16 16.15 -13.47
N TRP A 341 -12.47 14.98 -14.03
CA TRP A 341 -11.72 14.40 -15.15
C TRP A 341 -12.61 14.25 -16.38
N PRO A 342 -12.96 15.38 -17.03
CA PRO A 342 -13.76 15.33 -18.25
C PRO A 342 -13.02 14.52 -19.31
N ARG A 343 -13.78 13.80 -20.12
CA ARG A 343 -13.24 13.09 -21.27
C ARG A 343 -12.44 14.09 -22.11
N ARG A 344 -11.16 13.82 -22.36
CA ARG A 344 -10.53 14.46 -23.53
C ARG A 344 -11.38 14.09 -24.72
N GLN A 345 -12.17 15.03 -25.22
CA GLN A 345 -12.73 14.89 -26.55
C GLN A 345 -11.54 14.61 -27.46
N ARG A 346 -11.46 13.41 -28.06
CA ARG A 346 -10.57 13.22 -29.19
C ARG A 346 -10.98 14.35 -30.12
N SER A 347 -10.10 15.32 -30.33
CA SER A 347 -10.26 16.29 -31.39
C SER A 347 -10.61 15.47 -32.60
N ALA A 348 -11.84 15.65 -33.11
CA ALA A 348 -12.22 15.07 -34.38
C ALA A 348 -11.07 15.41 -35.30
N THR A 349 -10.45 14.38 -35.83
CA THR A 349 -9.37 14.49 -36.81
C THR A 349 -9.84 15.53 -37.77
N SER A 350 -9.28 16.75 -37.70
CA SER A 350 -9.48 17.77 -38.68
C SER A 350 -8.98 17.12 -39.97
N THR A 351 -9.92 16.59 -40.76
CA THR A 351 -9.68 16.24 -42.13
C THR A 351 -9.37 17.58 -42.80
N ILE A 352 -8.07 17.94 -42.74
CA ILE A 352 -7.56 18.99 -43.62
C ILE A 352 -7.83 18.43 -45.02
N ARG A 353 -9.01 18.77 -45.54
CA ARG A 353 -9.24 18.73 -46.99
C ARG A 353 -8.18 19.67 -47.57
N THR A 354 -7.07 19.11 -48.00
CA THR A 354 -6.15 19.75 -48.95
C THR A 354 -6.98 20.01 -50.18
N ARG A 355 -7.57 21.21 -50.21
CA ARG A 355 -8.06 21.80 -51.47
C ARG A 355 -6.82 21.96 -52.33
N ALA A 356 -6.64 21.03 -53.27
CA ALA A 356 -5.71 21.21 -54.36
C ALA A 356 -6.14 22.50 -55.10
N ALA A 357 -5.39 23.57 -54.87
CA ALA A 357 -5.50 24.79 -55.61
C ALA A 357 -4.96 24.48 -57.02
N THR A 358 -5.85 24.17 -57.94
CA THR A 358 -5.59 24.23 -59.39
C THR A 358 -5.28 25.67 -59.72
N ARG A 359 -4.01 25.96 -59.91
CA ARG A 359 -3.47 27.22 -60.43
C ARG A 359 -3.83 27.33 -61.88
N PRO A 360 -4.56 28.36 -62.36
CA PRO A 360 -4.79 28.55 -63.81
C PRO A 360 -3.47 28.93 -64.43
N ALA A 361 -3.17 28.28 -65.58
CA ALA A 361 -2.03 28.58 -66.44
C ALA A 361 -2.11 30.01 -67.03
N ARG A 362 -1.05 30.80 -66.82
CA ARG A 362 -0.89 32.11 -67.49
C ARG A 362 -0.50 31.89 -68.91
N PRO A 363 -1.09 32.64 -69.88
CA PRO A 363 -0.69 32.57 -71.29
C PRO A 363 0.67 33.28 -71.49
N SER A 364 1.57 32.62 -72.18
CA SER A 364 2.87 33.16 -72.65
C SER A 364 2.71 34.28 -73.67
N ALA A 365 3.11 35.47 -73.24
CA ALA A 365 3.24 36.58 -74.20
C ALA A 365 4.55 36.44 -74.97
N ARG A 366 4.43 36.16 -76.28
CA ARG A 366 5.49 36.17 -77.30
C ARG A 366 5.99 37.62 -77.43
N ARG A 367 7.20 37.95 -77.01
CA ARG A 367 7.87 39.21 -77.42
C ARG A 367 8.72 38.95 -78.63
N SER A 368 8.28 39.55 -79.79
CA SER A 368 9.03 39.68 -80.98
C SER A 368 10.26 40.60 -80.71
N ARG A 369 11.42 40.13 -81.05
CA ARG A 369 12.63 40.95 -81.19
C ARG A 369 12.50 41.64 -82.61
N ARG A 370 12.64 42.97 -82.56
CA ARG A 370 12.99 43.74 -83.74
C ARG A 370 14.33 44.44 -83.49
N ALA A 371 15.28 44.14 -84.33
CA ALA A 371 16.58 44.79 -84.39
C ALA A 371 16.47 46.18 -84.99
N ALA A 372 17.26 47.11 -84.57
CA ALA A 372 17.87 48.11 -85.38
C ALA A 372 18.92 48.90 -84.59
N ARG A 373 20.12 48.82 -85.14
CA ARG A 373 21.28 49.75 -85.12
C ARG A 373 21.86 50.22 -83.81
#